data_ca06aa76e32f98bc3852fcbd9da8f365
#
_entry.id   ca06aa76e32f98bc3852fcbd9da8f365
#
_cell.length_a   1.000
_cell.length_b   1.000
_cell.length_c   1.000
_cell.angle_alpha   90.00
_cell.angle_beta   90.00
_cell.angle_gamma   90.00
#
_symmetry.space_group_name_H-M   'P 1'
#
loop_
_entity.id
_entity.type
_entity.pdbx_description
1 polymer ?
#
loop_
_entity_poly.entity_id
_entity_poly.type
_entity_poly.pdbx_seq_one_letter_code
_entity_poly.pdbx_strand_id
1 'polypeptide(L)'
;MYCKYCGKSIDKDSSFCRYCGKPLHANLDITDNISAIKEKCAPKTKDIMVEDTNKVQMRVTQKKKCVIFFFILLLLLLIWGLWGIFGRKNIADISINQVSQELTAATKKYDKLYEFHEGLARVCKDKKYGFIDKLGNEIISCKYDDAEDYDKGISVVTLGDKKGAINRQGNMVIPCKYDNINLCKDDSLAAAFINETSGFIDLEGNIVVPFDYEYCGTFSEGLADVRKNGLIGFVNKNGKLVIPCKYENLYNGCGFREGLVGVSVDGGLPGILDDEWGYIDQNGNIIIPFQTGLTGAPFSSGLSMRYRTDKNGFLIIHETACEGAFIYKNGKQATDFFETQNIEGFRKGYCTIKDKNGWEGLVNTRGEFTIPCKYSFIANGFDDKYVLIGINNKYGFADKATGQIVIPPIYEIDYSGWSFNEGLIPVKKDGKYGYINEHNQIVISFNYDDAFEFSEGFAVVQRYGKYGYVDRFGHDTFN
;
A
#
# COMPACT_ATOMS: atom_id res chain seq x y z
N MET A 1 17.29 24.72 21.11
CA MET A 1 17.88 23.55 21.79
C MET A 1 18.22 22.45 20.79
N TYR A 2 18.91 21.40 21.24
CA TYR A 2 19.23 20.29 20.33
C TYR A 2 18.40 19.06 20.65
N CYS A 3 17.99 18.33 19.63
CA CYS A 3 17.25 17.09 19.78
C CYS A 3 18.15 15.99 20.38
N LYS A 4 17.76 15.39 21.50
CA LYS A 4 18.52 14.32 22.18
C LYS A 4 18.63 13.01 21.37
N TYR A 5 17.81 12.84 20.32
CA TYR A 5 17.79 11.64 19.50
C TYR A 5 18.60 11.76 18.20
N CYS A 6 18.69 12.95 17.60
CA CYS A 6 19.38 13.12 16.32
C CYS A 6 20.43 14.27 16.30
N GLY A 7 20.61 14.98 17.42
CA GLY A 7 21.62 16.04 17.57
C GLY A 7 21.37 17.34 16.81
N LYS A 8 20.27 17.46 16.02
CA LYS A 8 20.00 18.66 15.23
C LYS A 8 19.35 19.77 16.06
N SER A 9 19.63 21.04 15.70
CA SER A 9 19.04 22.20 16.35
C SER A 9 17.53 22.29 16.07
N ILE A 10 16.75 22.58 17.12
CA ILE A 10 15.29 22.64 17.10
C ILE A 10 14.80 23.85 17.91
N ASP A 11 13.60 24.33 17.59
CA ASP A 11 12.97 25.43 18.28
C ASP A 11 12.57 25.01 19.70
N LYS A 12 12.63 25.99 20.67
CA LYS A 12 12.43 25.70 22.10
C LYS A 12 11.02 25.18 22.43
N ASP A 13 10.03 25.54 21.61
CA ASP A 13 8.61 25.29 21.87
C ASP A 13 8.04 24.13 21.05
N SER A 14 8.90 23.36 20.36
CA SER A 14 8.46 22.24 19.54
C SER A 14 8.18 21.00 20.36
N SER A 15 6.99 20.42 20.22
CA SER A 15 6.59 19.16 20.88
C SER A 15 7.27 17.94 20.25
N PHE A 16 7.69 18.03 18.99
CA PHE A 16 8.34 16.96 18.24
C PHE A 16 9.54 17.50 17.45
N CYS A 17 10.53 16.66 17.25
CA CYS A 17 11.67 16.97 16.40
C CYS A 17 11.30 16.89 14.92
N ARG A 18 11.35 18.02 14.20
CA ARG A 18 11.05 18.08 12.75
C ARG A 18 11.99 17.26 11.85
N TYR A 19 13.13 16.80 12.37
CA TYR A 19 14.12 16.05 11.60
C TYR A 19 14.04 14.52 11.81
N CYS A 20 13.57 14.06 12.96
CA CYS A 20 13.49 12.63 13.26
C CYS A 20 12.11 12.19 13.79
N GLY A 21 11.13 13.08 13.86
CA GLY A 21 9.75 12.80 14.28
C GLY A 21 9.55 12.41 15.74
N LYS A 22 10.62 12.30 16.55
CA LYS A 22 10.50 11.87 17.95
C LYS A 22 10.03 13.00 18.87
N PRO A 23 9.20 12.68 19.90
CA PRO A 23 8.72 13.66 20.86
C PRO A 23 9.88 14.21 21.71
N LEU A 24 9.86 15.51 21.97
CA LEU A 24 10.91 16.24 22.67
C LEU A 24 10.69 16.34 24.17
N HIS A 25 9.43 16.20 24.60
CA HIS A 25 9.03 16.12 25.99
C HIS A 25 8.59 14.69 26.27
N ALA A 26 9.44 13.95 26.95
CA ALA A 26 9.10 12.65 27.49
C ALA A 26 8.56 12.84 28.90
N ASN A 27 7.41 12.25 29.17
CA ASN A 27 6.85 11.91 30.47
C ASN A 27 6.66 13.07 31.47
N LEU A 28 5.46 13.56 31.51
CA LEU A 28 4.86 13.92 32.79
C LEU A 28 4.58 12.59 33.51
N ASP A 29 5.48 12.18 34.37
CA ASP A 29 5.26 11.07 35.29
C ASP A 29 4.02 11.35 36.14
N ILE A 30 3.09 10.43 36.14
CA ILE A 30 1.84 10.46 36.94
C ILE A 30 2.16 10.50 38.46
N THR A 31 3.41 10.27 38.86
CA THR A 31 3.87 10.29 40.25
C THR A 31 3.99 11.69 40.85
N ASP A 32 4.24 12.75 40.06
CA ASP A 32 4.41 14.12 40.61
C ASP A 32 3.09 14.80 40.94
N ASN A 33 1.97 14.35 40.34
CA ASN A 33 0.65 14.90 40.68
C ASN A 33 0.08 14.37 42.00
N ILE A 34 0.63 13.29 42.57
CA ILE A 34 0.16 12.75 43.87
C ILE A 34 0.82 13.46 45.04
N SER A 35 2.06 13.94 44.90
CA SER A 35 2.74 14.71 45.94
C SER A 35 2.16 16.12 46.12
N ALA A 36 1.78 16.78 45.02
CA ALA A 36 1.16 18.12 45.07
C ALA A 36 -0.25 18.13 45.71
N ILE A 37 -0.95 17.00 45.67
CA ILE A 37 -2.27 16.87 46.33
C ILE A 37 -2.11 16.53 47.81
N LYS A 38 -1.00 15.91 48.25
CA LYS A 38 -0.75 15.64 49.67
C LYS A 38 -0.30 16.87 50.48
N GLU A 39 0.38 17.82 49.88
CA GLU A 39 0.80 19.07 50.59
C GLU A 39 -0.33 20.04 50.85
N LYS A 40 -1.43 20.00 50.14
CA LYS A 40 -2.61 20.87 50.38
C LYS A 40 -3.58 20.38 51.44
N CYS A 41 -3.36 19.22 52.06
CA CYS A 41 -4.25 18.63 53.05
C CYS A 41 -3.62 18.41 54.45
N ALA A 42 -2.46 18.98 54.75
CA ALA A 42 -1.89 18.90 56.10
C ALA A 42 -2.53 19.95 57.05
N PRO A 43 -3.09 19.55 58.19
CA PRO A 43 -3.69 20.50 59.11
C PRO A 43 -2.63 21.23 59.91
N LYS A 44 -2.63 22.57 59.88
CA LYS A 44 -1.91 23.39 60.82
C LYS A 44 -2.54 23.25 62.20
N THR A 45 -1.84 22.67 63.13
CA THR A 45 -2.14 22.70 64.56
C THR A 45 -1.75 24.06 65.11
N LYS A 46 -2.69 24.83 65.64
CA LYS A 46 -2.53 25.78 66.75
C LYS A 46 -3.85 25.95 67.49
N ASP A 47 -3.70 25.69 68.77
CA ASP A 47 -4.48 26.06 69.91
C ASP A 47 -5.82 26.78 69.70
N ILE A 48 -6.90 26.20 70.21
CA ILE A 48 -8.06 26.97 70.64
C ILE A 48 -8.86 26.15 71.68
N MET A 49 -9.16 26.90 72.74
CA MET A 49 -9.96 26.54 73.89
C MET A 49 -11.38 26.09 73.53
N VAL A 50 -11.94 25.43 74.48
CA VAL A 50 -13.30 24.85 74.58
C VAL A 50 -14.34 25.88 74.18
N GLU A 51 -15.19 25.55 73.18
CA GLU A 51 -16.60 25.96 73.14
C GLU A 51 -17.37 25.20 72.09
N ASP A 52 -18.55 24.77 72.52
CA ASP A 52 -19.70 24.40 71.68
C ASP A 52 -19.77 22.99 71.09
N THR A 53 -20.42 22.08 71.83
CA THR A 53 -20.77 20.69 71.44
C THR A 53 -21.59 20.54 70.19
N ASN A 54 -22.30 21.60 69.74
CA ASN A 54 -23.09 21.61 68.50
C ASN A 54 -22.24 21.71 67.22
N LYS A 55 -21.04 22.35 67.29
CA LYS A 55 -20.11 22.43 66.14
C LYS A 55 -19.38 21.13 65.87
N VAL A 56 -19.16 20.30 66.88
CA VAL A 56 -18.50 19.00 66.75
C VAL A 56 -19.41 18.03 66.03
N GLN A 57 -20.73 18.05 66.28
CA GLN A 57 -21.69 17.15 65.64
C GLN A 57 -21.89 17.49 64.16
N MET A 58 -21.84 18.76 63.75
CA MET A 58 -21.90 19.18 62.37
C MET A 58 -20.63 18.82 61.57
N ARG A 59 -19.44 18.91 62.18
CA ARG A 59 -18.18 18.50 61.55
C ARG A 59 -18.07 16.99 61.36
N VAL A 60 -18.58 16.18 62.26
CA VAL A 60 -18.63 14.69 62.13
C VAL A 60 -19.60 14.27 61.04
N THR A 61 -20.76 14.92 60.91
CA THR A 61 -21.73 14.66 59.84
C THR A 61 -21.23 15.10 58.47
N GLN A 62 -20.49 16.21 58.34
CA GLN A 62 -19.85 16.58 57.07
C GLN A 62 -18.74 15.64 56.65
N LYS A 63 -17.86 15.20 57.58
CA LYS A 63 -16.83 14.17 57.28
C LYS A 63 -17.47 12.82 56.84
N LYS A 64 -18.55 12.39 57.49
CA LYS A 64 -19.29 11.18 57.05
C LYS A 64 -19.92 11.38 55.68
N LYS A 65 -20.48 12.54 55.37
CA LYS A 65 -21.04 12.83 54.04
C LYS A 65 -19.94 12.86 52.95
N CYS A 66 -18.77 13.45 53.21
CA CYS A 66 -17.63 13.44 52.29
C CYS A 66 -17.11 12.04 52.05
N VAL A 67 -16.98 11.19 53.08
CA VAL A 67 -16.54 9.79 52.94
C VAL A 67 -17.56 8.98 52.14
N ILE A 68 -18.85 9.15 52.41
CA ILE A 68 -19.92 8.48 51.64
C ILE A 68 -19.90 8.95 50.19
N PHE A 69 -19.75 10.24 49.91
CA PHE A 69 -19.66 10.79 48.57
C PHE A 69 -18.45 10.24 47.81
N PHE A 70 -17.31 10.10 48.50
CA PHE A 70 -16.07 9.51 47.91
C PHE A 70 -16.25 8.01 47.57
N PHE A 71 -16.91 7.28 48.44
CA PHE A 71 -17.24 5.85 48.18
C PHE A 71 -18.25 5.69 47.02
N ILE A 72 -19.24 6.55 46.92
CA ILE A 72 -20.21 6.58 45.83
C ILE A 72 -19.51 6.94 44.52
N LEU A 73 -18.59 7.91 44.50
CA LEU A 73 -17.82 8.32 43.34
C LEU A 73 -16.89 7.20 42.90
N LEU A 74 -16.23 6.50 43.84
CA LEU A 74 -15.36 5.36 43.55
C LEU A 74 -16.16 4.18 43.01
N LEU A 75 -17.35 3.95 43.54
CA LEU A 75 -18.28 2.89 43.05
C LEU A 75 -18.79 3.22 41.64
N LEU A 76 -19.09 4.48 41.36
CA LEU A 76 -19.48 4.94 40.01
C LEU A 76 -18.34 4.83 39.01
N LEU A 77 -17.09 5.14 39.44
CA LEU A 77 -15.91 4.95 38.59
C LEU A 77 -15.58 3.47 38.34
N LEU A 78 -15.80 2.60 39.33
CA LEU A 78 -15.67 1.17 39.16
C LEU A 78 -16.77 0.59 38.27
N ILE A 79 -18.01 1.05 38.43
CA ILE A 79 -19.12 0.68 37.55
C ILE A 79 -18.87 1.18 36.11
N TRP A 80 -18.34 2.40 35.96
CA TRP A 80 -17.99 2.97 34.66
C TRP A 80 -16.81 2.23 34.01
N GLY A 81 -15.79 1.88 34.82
CA GLY A 81 -14.66 1.05 34.39
C GLY A 81 -15.08 -0.35 34.01
N LEU A 82 -15.94 -0.99 34.77
CA LEU A 82 -16.53 -2.30 34.46
C LEU A 82 -17.45 -2.21 33.24
N TRP A 83 -18.26 -1.16 33.12
CA TRP A 83 -19.10 -0.92 31.94
C TRP A 83 -18.24 -0.66 30.69
N GLY A 84 -17.10 0.06 30.83
CA GLY A 84 -16.15 0.26 29.74
C GLY A 84 -15.44 -1.04 29.30
N ILE A 85 -15.20 -1.96 30.21
CA ILE A 85 -14.55 -3.26 29.93
C ILE A 85 -15.58 -4.30 29.44
N PHE A 86 -16.69 -4.45 30.14
CA PHE A 86 -17.74 -5.39 29.76
C PHE A 86 -18.60 -4.89 28.61
N GLY A 87 -18.89 -3.59 28.53
CA GLY A 87 -19.66 -3.00 27.43
C GLY A 87 -18.89 -3.04 26.11
N ARG A 88 -17.56 -2.80 26.13
CA ARG A 88 -16.75 -2.94 24.91
C ARG A 88 -16.62 -4.41 24.45
N LYS A 89 -16.52 -5.36 25.38
CA LYS A 89 -16.46 -6.76 25.01
C LYS A 89 -17.80 -7.26 24.42
N ASN A 90 -18.92 -6.90 25.05
CA ASN A 90 -20.23 -7.29 24.54
C ASN A 90 -20.65 -6.52 23.26
N ILE A 91 -20.27 -5.26 23.10
CA ILE A 91 -20.54 -4.49 21.87
C ILE A 91 -19.67 -4.99 20.72
N ALA A 92 -18.41 -5.37 20.99
CA ALA A 92 -17.54 -5.97 19.97
C ALA A 92 -18.05 -7.36 19.55
N ASP A 93 -18.45 -8.22 20.53
CA ASP A 93 -18.97 -9.56 20.23
C ASP A 93 -20.37 -9.52 19.59
N ILE A 94 -21.24 -8.57 19.99
CA ILE A 94 -22.55 -8.36 19.36
C ILE A 94 -22.39 -7.78 17.95
N SER A 95 -21.42 -6.86 17.73
CA SER A 95 -21.17 -6.30 16.40
C SER A 95 -20.60 -7.36 15.43
N ILE A 96 -19.73 -8.25 15.89
CA ILE A 96 -19.14 -9.30 15.03
C ILE A 96 -20.20 -10.29 14.57
N ASN A 97 -21.06 -10.78 15.47
CA ASN A 97 -22.13 -11.71 15.12
C ASN A 97 -23.26 -11.04 14.30
N GLN A 98 -23.57 -9.79 14.58
CA GLN A 98 -24.60 -9.03 13.86
C GLN A 98 -24.16 -8.66 12.46
N VAL A 99 -22.90 -8.19 12.29
CA VAL A 99 -22.25 -7.92 11.00
C VAL A 99 -22.24 -9.19 10.14
N SER A 100 -21.85 -10.34 10.69
CA SER A 100 -21.82 -11.61 9.97
C SER A 100 -23.18 -12.07 9.43
N GLN A 101 -24.26 -11.90 10.20
CA GLN A 101 -25.62 -12.30 9.77
C GLN A 101 -26.17 -11.39 8.68
N GLU A 102 -26.04 -10.09 8.84
CA GLU A 102 -26.51 -9.11 7.85
C GLU A 102 -25.73 -9.23 6.54
N LEU A 103 -24.39 -9.31 6.63
CA LEU A 103 -23.54 -9.52 5.48
C LEU A 103 -23.85 -10.85 4.78
N THR A 104 -24.11 -11.94 5.54
CA THR A 104 -24.54 -13.24 5.00
C THR A 104 -25.85 -13.14 4.21
N ALA A 105 -26.83 -12.37 4.71
CA ALA A 105 -28.08 -12.16 4.00
C ALA A 105 -27.88 -11.31 2.73
N ALA A 106 -26.98 -10.33 2.79
CA ALA A 106 -26.67 -9.46 1.66
C ALA A 106 -25.94 -10.21 0.54
N THR A 107 -24.96 -11.05 0.86
CA THR A 107 -24.17 -11.78 -0.15
C THR A 107 -25.02 -12.67 -1.06
N LYS A 108 -26.12 -13.19 -0.54
CA LYS A 108 -27.06 -14.03 -1.32
C LYS A 108 -27.79 -13.29 -2.46
N LYS A 109 -27.73 -11.96 -2.49
CA LYS A 109 -28.43 -11.11 -3.48
C LYS A 109 -27.58 -10.84 -4.73
N TYR A 110 -26.26 -11.09 -4.69
CA TYR A 110 -25.31 -10.68 -5.70
C TYR A 110 -24.67 -11.87 -6.40
N ASP A 111 -24.35 -11.69 -7.68
CA ASP A 111 -23.69 -12.70 -8.51
C ASP A 111 -22.19 -12.75 -8.25
N LYS A 112 -21.58 -11.57 -7.94
CA LYS A 112 -20.17 -11.43 -7.60
C LYS A 112 -19.97 -10.44 -6.46
N LEU A 113 -18.95 -10.71 -5.66
CA LEU A 113 -18.49 -9.88 -4.54
C LEU A 113 -17.02 -9.57 -4.78
N TYR A 114 -16.59 -8.39 -4.34
CA TYR A 114 -15.21 -7.90 -4.42
C TYR A 114 -14.74 -7.44 -3.04
N GLU A 115 -13.46 -7.13 -2.91
CA GLU A 115 -12.84 -6.71 -1.66
C GLU A 115 -13.41 -5.36 -1.16
N PHE A 116 -13.30 -5.14 0.15
CA PHE A 116 -13.62 -3.84 0.75
C PHE A 116 -12.50 -2.85 0.55
N HIS A 117 -12.82 -1.68 0.03
CA HIS A 117 -11.94 -0.53 -0.12
C HIS A 117 -12.64 0.71 0.41
N GLU A 118 -11.99 1.42 1.33
CA GLU A 118 -12.56 2.61 2.00
C GLU A 118 -13.95 2.35 2.62
N GLY A 119 -14.17 1.15 3.15
CA GLY A 119 -15.41 0.74 3.82
C GLY A 119 -16.55 0.32 2.90
N LEU A 120 -16.34 0.30 1.59
CA LEU A 120 -17.31 -0.14 0.59
C LEU A 120 -16.75 -1.29 -0.24
N ALA A 121 -17.58 -2.29 -0.53
CA ALA A 121 -17.26 -3.36 -1.46
C ALA A 121 -18.10 -3.25 -2.73
N ARG A 122 -17.44 -3.36 -3.85
CA ARG A 122 -18.13 -3.48 -5.13
C ARG A 122 -18.88 -4.80 -5.20
N VAL A 123 -20.08 -4.76 -5.73
CA VAL A 123 -20.92 -5.95 -5.96
C VAL A 123 -21.48 -5.93 -7.36
N CYS A 124 -21.75 -7.12 -7.90
CA CYS A 124 -22.38 -7.26 -9.22
C CYS A 124 -23.67 -8.06 -9.10
N LYS A 125 -24.73 -7.55 -9.72
CA LYS A 125 -26.01 -8.23 -9.87
C LYS A 125 -26.55 -7.97 -11.28
N ASP A 126 -26.98 -9.02 -11.96
CA ASP A 126 -27.53 -8.94 -13.32
C ASP A 126 -26.61 -8.17 -14.28
N LYS A 127 -25.29 -8.41 -14.16
CA LYS A 127 -24.22 -7.73 -14.94
C LYS A 127 -24.14 -6.22 -14.70
N LYS A 128 -24.72 -5.70 -13.64
CA LYS A 128 -24.58 -4.31 -13.20
C LYS A 128 -23.86 -4.24 -11.88
N TYR A 129 -23.11 -3.18 -11.70
CA TYR A 129 -22.27 -2.94 -10.54
C TYR A 129 -22.87 -1.88 -9.61
N GLY A 130 -22.70 -2.09 -8.33
CA GLY A 130 -23.07 -1.22 -7.22
C GLY A 130 -22.15 -1.43 -6.04
N PHE A 131 -22.52 -0.91 -4.87
CA PHE A 131 -21.66 -0.99 -3.68
C PHE A 131 -22.47 -1.25 -2.41
N ILE A 132 -21.90 -2.08 -1.53
CA ILE A 132 -22.40 -2.36 -0.19
C ILE A 132 -21.38 -1.92 0.86
N ASP A 133 -21.87 -1.64 2.07
CA ASP A 133 -21.03 -1.46 3.26
C ASP A 133 -20.69 -2.81 3.93
N LYS A 134 -19.89 -2.77 4.99
CA LYS A 134 -19.49 -3.96 5.77
C LYS A 134 -20.65 -4.63 6.53
N LEU A 135 -21.77 -3.95 6.65
CA LEU A 135 -23.02 -4.50 7.19
C LEU A 135 -23.87 -5.16 6.11
N GLY A 136 -23.48 -5.06 4.84
CA GLY A 136 -24.25 -5.57 3.70
C GLY A 136 -25.37 -4.63 3.25
N ASN A 137 -25.43 -3.39 3.74
CA ASN A 137 -26.38 -2.41 3.25
C ASN A 137 -25.97 -1.95 1.85
N GLU A 138 -26.94 -1.92 0.93
CA GLU A 138 -26.74 -1.38 -0.40
C GLU A 138 -26.65 0.16 -0.31
N ILE A 139 -25.44 0.69 -0.49
CA ILE A 139 -25.18 2.13 -0.46
C ILE A 139 -25.39 2.72 -1.86
N ILE A 140 -25.01 1.96 -2.88
CA ILE A 140 -25.18 2.34 -4.29
C ILE A 140 -25.76 1.14 -5.02
N SER A 141 -26.93 1.35 -5.61
CA SER A 141 -27.64 0.30 -6.35
C SER A 141 -26.86 -0.17 -7.57
N CYS A 142 -27.02 -1.44 -7.92
CA CYS A 142 -26.40 -2.03 -9.12
C CYS A 142 -27.06 -1.45 -10.37
N LYS A 143 -26.41 -0.44 -10.96
CA LYS A 143 -26.88 0.28 -12.16
C LYS A 143 -25.79 0.58 -13.18
N TYR A 144 -24.52 0.53 -12.79
CA TYR A 144 -23.39 0.82 -13.67
C TYR A 144 -23.02 -0.41 -14.47
N ASP A 145 -22.55 -0.21 -15.69
CA ASP A 145 -22.09 -1.28 -16.58
C ASP A 145 -20.75 -1.86 -16.11
N ASP A 146 -19.91 -1.01 -15.49
CA ASP A 146 -18.69 -1.39 -14.80
C ASP A 146 -18.40 -0.39 -13.68
N ALA A 147 -17.60 -0.82 -12.70
CA ALA A 147 -17.13 0.03 -11.61
C ALA A 147 -15.76 -0.44 -11.14
N GLU A 148 -14.91 0.48 -10.73
CA GLU A 148 -13.63 0.20 -10.06
C GLU A 148 -13.83 0.31 -8.54
N ASP A 149 -12.89 -0.25 -7.76
CA ASP A 149 -12.95 -0.13 -6.31
C ASP A 149 -12.68 1.32 -5.89
N TYR A 150 -13.12 1.69 -4.67
CA TYR A 150 -12.89 3.05 -4.18
C TYR A 150 -11.41 3.31 -3.94
N ASP A 151 -10.94 4.43 -4.43
CA ASP A 151 -9.63 5.02 -4.14
C ASP A 151 -9.79 6.54 -4.03
N LYS A 152 -9.19 7.14 -2.98
CA LYS A 152 -9.24 8.60 -2.73
C LYS A 152 -10.66 9.17 -2.65
N GLY A 153 -11.60 8.41 -2.12
CA GLY A 153 -12.97 8.83 -1.91
C GLY A 153 -13.88 8.75 -3.12
N ILE A 154 -13.38 8.28 -4.26
CA ILE A 154 -14.17 8.11 -5.49
C ILE A 154 -14.01 6.71 -6.09
N SER A 155 -14.98 6.29 -6.88
CA SER A 155 -14.91 5.12 -7.75
C SER A 155 -15.17 5.53 -9.19
N VAL A 156 -14.32 5.07 -10.10
CA VAL A 156 -14.56 5.21 -11.54
C VAL A 156 -15.67 4.25 -11.93
N VAL A 157 -16.67 4.78 -12.62
CA VAL A 157 -17.84 4.00 -13.07
C VAL A 157 -18.07 4.17 -14.56
N THR A 158 -18.61 3.12 -15.18
CA THR A 158 -18.99 3.14 -16.60
C THR A 158 -20.51 3.17 -16.74
N LEU A 159 -21.00 4.04 -17.59
CA LEU A 159 -22.41 4.11 -17.97
C LEU A 159 -22.51 4.20 -19.50
N GLY A 160 -23.07 3.17 -20.11
CA GLY A 160 -22.92 2.97 -21.57
C GLY A 160 -21.47 2.63 -21.92
N ASP A 161 -20.89 3.43 -22.81
CA ASP A 161 -19.50 3.30 -23.24
C ASP A 161 -18.57 4.37 -22.64
N LYS A 162 -19.07 5.17 -21.70
CA LYS A 162 -18.34 6.30 -21.12
C LYS A 162 -18.07 6.12 -19.63
N LYS A 163 -16.90 6.54 -19.22
CA LYS A 163 -16.46 6.55 -17.82
C LYS A 163 -16.68 7.91 -17.17
N GLY A 164 -16.99 7.90 -15.92
CA GLY A 164 -17.07 9.02 -14.98
C GLY A 164 -16.63 8.56 -13.59
N ALA A 165 -16.89 9.34 -12.56
CA ALA A 165 -16.62 8.93 -11.20
C ALA A 165 -17.72 9.37 -10.23
N ILE A 166 -17.93 8.57 -9.20
CA ILE A 166 -18.88 8.82 -8.12
C ILE A 166 -18.15 8.90 -6.78
N ASN A 167 -18.68 9.72 -5.87
CA ASN A 167 -18.24 9.72 -4.48
C ASN A 167 -18.88 8.58 -3.67
N ARG A 168 -18.49 8.44 -2.39
CA ARG A 168 -18.97 7.36 -1.50
C ARG A 168 -20.48 7.43 -1.21
N GLN A 169 -21.16 8.54 -1.48
CA GLN A 169 -22.62 8.68 -1.40
C GLN A 169 -23.32 8.35 -2.72
N GLY A 170 -22.56 7.99 -3.78
CA GLY A 170 -23.08 7.67 -5.09
C GLY A 170 -23.42 8.90 -5.95
N ASN A 171 -23.01 10.10 -5.52
CA ASN A 171 -23.16 11.31 -6.32
C ASN A 171 -22.08 11.35 -7.40
N MET A 172 -22.49 11.67 -8.64
CA MET A 172 -21.57 11.85 -9.75
C MET A 172 -20.69 13.09 -9.50
N VAL A 173 -19.38 12.91 -9.37
CA VAL A 173 -18.38 13.99 -9.23
C VAL A 173 -17.67 14.26 -10.55
N ILE A 174 -17.42 13.23 -11.34
CA ILE A 174 -16.90 13.36 -12.71
C ILE A 174 -17.96 12.77 -13.65
N PRO A 175 -18.53 13.56 -14.56
CA PRO A 175 -19.60 13.08 -15.46
C PRO A 175 -19.11 11.98 -16.40
N CYS A 176 -19.98 10.99 -16.70
CA CYS A 176 -19.69 9.91 -17.65
C CYS A 176 -19.67 10.46 -19.07
N LYS A 177 -18.52 10.96 -19.51
CA LYS A 177 -18.27 11.51 -20.85
C LYS A 177 -16.91 11.12 -21.43
N TYR A 178 -16.04 10.53 -20.60
CA TYR A 178 -14.69 10.16 -20.98
C TYR A 178 -14.64 8.73 -21.53
N ASP A 179 -13.72 8.47 -22.44
CA ASP A 179 -13.46 7.13 -22.97
C ASP A 179 -12.71 6.28 -21.94
N ASN A 180 -11.81 6.92 -21.19
CA ASN A 180 -11.13 6.30 -20.06
C ASN A 180 -10.75 7.33 -18.99
N ILE A 181 -10.63 6.87 -17.75
CA ILE A 181 -10.14 7.65 -16.61
C ILE A 181 -9.19 6.72 -15.83
N ASN A 182 -7.95 7.17 -15.61
CA ASN A 182 -6.96 6.45 -14.81
C ASN A 182 -6.56 7.32 -13.61
N LEU A 183 -6.86 6.88 -12.41
CA LEU A 183 -6.47 7.59 -11.18
C LEU A 183 -4.95 7.51 -11.00
N CYS A 184 -4.32 8.66 -10.72
CA CYS A 184 -2.88 8.69 -10.43
C CYS A 184 -2.64 8.24 -8.98
N LYS A 185 -1.79 7.23 -8.78
CA LYS A 185 -1.60 6.58 -7.45
C LYS A 185 -1.28 7.56 -6.33
N ASP A 186 -0.41 8.54 -6.57
CA ASP A 186 0.14 9.41 -5.52
C ASP A 186 -0.42 10.83 -5.57
N ASP A 187 -1.48 11.09 -6.36
CA ASP A 187 -2.00 12.43 -6.62
C ASP A 187 -3.53 12.51 -6.56
N SER A 188 -4.02 13.74 -6.38
CA SER A 188 -5.43 14.09 -6.53
C SER A 188 -5.82 14.39 -7.99
N LEU A 189 -5.12 13.78 -8.95
CA LEU A 189 -5.33 13.93 -10.38
C LEU A 189 -5.66 12.59 -11.04
N ALA A 190 -6.35 12.66 -12.15
CA ALA A 190 -6.62 11.52 -13.03
C ALA A 190 -6.26 11.86 -14.47
N ALA A 191 -5.59 10.94 -15.16
CA ALA A 191 -5.46 11.03 -16.62
C ALA A 191 -6.81 10.64 -17.24
N ALA A 192 -7.36 11.53 -18.05
CA ALA A 192 -8.63 11.31 -18.72
C ALA A 192 -8.44 11.35 -20.25
N PHE A 193 -9.23 10.53 -20.94
CA PHE A 193 -9.15 10.32 -22.39
C PHE A 193 -10.51 10.65 -23.01
N ILE A 194 -10.51 11.40 -24.08
CA ILE A 194 -11.72 11.74 -24.84
C ILE A 194 -11.38 12.00 -26.32
N ASN A 195 -12.09 11.36 -27.24
CA ASN A 195 -11.92 11.54 -28.68
C ASN A 195 -10.44 11.45 -29.14
N GLU A 196 -9.75 10.38 -28.76
CA GLU A 196 -8.33 10.11 -29.10
C GLU A 196 -7.32 11.11 -28.50
N THR A 197 -7.77 12.02 -27.64
CA THR A 197 -6.89 12.94 -26.92
C THR A 197 -6.93 12.68 -25.41
N SER A 198 -5.90 13.09 -24.73
CA SER A 198 -5.77 12.94 -23.28
C SER A 198 -5.30 14.21 -22.60
N GLY A 199 -5.64 14.33 -21.33
CA GLY A 199 -5.27 15.42 -20.44
C GLY A 199 -5.40 14.97 -19.00
N PHE A 200 -5.23 15.88 -18.07
CA PHE A 200 -5.44 15.60 -16.64
C PHE A 200 -6.59 16.42 -16.08
N ILE A 201 -7.39 15.78 -15.26
CA ILE A 201 -8.46 16.37 -14.46
C ILE A 201 -8.19 16.16 -12.97
N ASP A 202 -8.73 17.04 -12.11
CA ASP A 202 -8.78 16.79 -10.67
C ASP A 202 -9.93 15.82 -10.33
N LEU A 203 -10.05 15.45 -9.05
CA LEU A 203 -11.07 14.51 -8.59
C LEU A 203 -12.48 15.15 -8.56
N GLU A 204 -12.60 16.44 -8.75
CA GLU A 204 -13.85 17.18 -8.96
C GLU A 204 -14.22 17.29 -10.44
N GLY A 205 -13.36 16.84 -11.36
CA GLY A 205 -13.57 16.85 -12.81
C GLY A 205 -13.18 18.14 -13.52
N ASN A 206 -12.44 19.05 -12.86
CA ASN A 206 -11.91 20.26 -13.50
C ASN A 206 -10.67 19.90 -14.32
N ILE A 207 -10.52 20.54 -15.48
CA ILE A 207 -9.37 20.30 -16.36
C ILE A 207 -8.14 21.02 -15.79
N VAL A 208 -7.10 20.26 -15.48
CA VAL A 208 -5.79 20.76 -15.03
C VAL A 208 -4.80 20.83 -16.19
N VAL A 209 -4.76 19.79 -17.02
CA VAL A 209 -3.96 19.75 -18.25
C VAL A 209 -4.92 19.60 -19.43
N PRO A 210 -4.90 20.51 -20.42
CA PRO A 210 -5.78 20.42 -21.58
C PRO A 210 -5.65 19.10 -22.34
N PHE A 211 -6.73 18.71 -23.04
CA PHE A 211 -6.78 17.50 -23.87
C PHE A 211 -6.08 17.73 -25.23
N ASP A 212 -4.78 18.02 -25.17
CA ASP A 212 -3.93 18.36 -26.32
C ASP A 212 -2.88 17.28 -26.63
N TYR A 213 -2.88 16.18 -25.87
CA TYR A 213 -1.90 15.11 -25.98
C TYR A 213 -2.54 13.84 -26.54
N GLU A 214 -1.76 13.07 -27.28
CA GLU A 214 -2.14 11.73 -27.74
C GLU A 214 -2.23 10.73 -26.58
N TYR A 215 -1.40 10.94 -25.55
CA TYR A 215 -1.33 10.11 -24.35
C TYR A 215 -0.84 10.92 -23.16
N CYS A 216 -1.41 10.65 -22.01
CA CYS A 216 -0.94 11.08 -20.71
C CYS A 216 -0.73 9.84 -19.80
N GLY A 217 0.46 9.70 -19.27
CA GLY A 217 0.80 8.65 -18.30
C GLY A 217 0.34 9.00 -16.89
N THR A 218 1.05 8.48 -15.89
CA THR A 218 0.76 8.75 -14.48
C THR A 218 1.84 9.65 -13.86
N PHE A 219 1.45 10.45 -12.87
CA PHE A 219 2.42 11.25 -12.13
C PHE A 219 3.36 10.35 -11.32
N SER A 220 4.64 10.64 -11.42
CA SER A 220 5.69 10.07 -10.61
C SER A 220 6.68 11.16 -10.24
N GLU A 221 6.95 11.34 -8.95
CA GLU A 221 7.82 12.40 -8.42
C GLU A 221 7.49 13.81 -8.94
N GLY A 222 6.19 14.08 -9.14
CA GLY A 222 5.66 15.40 -9.52
C GLY A 222 5.63 15.70 -11.02
N LEU A 223 6.06 14.77 -11.87
CA LEU A 223 6.00 14.86 -13.33
C LEU A 223 5.24 13.66 -13.91
N ALA A 224 4.48 13.90 -14.97
CA ALA A 224 3.83 12.87 -15.77
C ALA A 224 4.31 12.96 -17.22
N ASP A 225 4.51 11.81 -17.83
CA ASP A 225 4.82 11.73 -19.24
C ASP A 225 3.59 12.09 -20.10
N VAL A 226 3.84 12.79 -21.16
CA VAL A 226 2.85 13.15 -22.18
C VAL A 226 3.42 12.91 -23.56
N ARG A 227 2.55 12.49 -24.51
CA ARG A 227 2.96 12.27 -25.90
C ARG A 227 2.28 13.28 -26.81
N LYS A 228 3.07 13.93 -27.66
CA LYS A 228 2.59 14.86 -28.68
C LYS A 228 3.43 14.71 -29.95
N ASN A 229 2.79 14.55 -31.10
CA ASN A 229 3.43 14.28 -32.40
C ASN A 229 4.35 13.03 -32.33
N GLY A 230 3.90 11.99 -31.64
CA GLY A 230 4.65 10.76 -31.44
C GLY A 230 5.78 10.84 -30.40
N LEU A 231 6.17 12.03 -29.94
CA LEU A 231 7.30 12.25 -29.02
C LEU A 231 6.85 12.47 -27.58
N ILE A 232 7.68 12.02 -26.65
CA ILE A 232 7.45 12.07 -25.20
C ILE A 232 8.12 13.30 -24.58
N GLY A 233 7.39 13.99 -23.75
CA GLY A 233 7.82 15.06 -22.84
C GLY A 233 7.19 14.87 -21.46
N PHE A 234 7.35 15.87 -20.59
CA PHE A 234 6.83 15.75 -19.21
C PHE A 234 6.16 17.05 -18.77
N VAL A 235 4.99 16.90 -18.16
CA VAL A 235 4.22 17.99 -17.54
C VAL A 235 4.26 17.87 -16.03
N ASN A 236 4.19 19.01 -15.33
CA ASN A 236 4.00 19.04 -13.89
C ASN A 236 2.51 19.07 -13.51
N LYS A 237 2.23 18.97 -12.20
CA LYS A 237 0.86 18.97 -11.63
C LYS A 237 0.05 20.24 -11.90
N ASN A 238 0.71 21.34 -12.33
CA ASN A 238 0.04 22.59 -12.70
C ASN A 238 -0.23 22.70 -14.21
N GLY A 239 0.00 21.62 -14.95
CA GLY A 239 -0.19 21.59 -16.41
C GLY A 239 0.94 22.21 -17.24
N LYS A 240 2.03 22.64 -16.59
CA LYS A 240 3.18 23.21 -17.32
C LYS A 240 4.03 22.10 -17.93
N LEU A 241 4.30 22.18 -19.24
CA LEU A 241 5.29 21.36 -19.93
C LEU A 241 6.70 21.76 -19.42
N VAL A 242 7.31 20.89 -18.61
CA VAL A 242 8.65 21.10 -18.01
C VAL A 242 9.73 20.61 -18.95
N ILE A 243 9.53 19.45 -19.53
CA ILE A 243 10.45 18.83 -20.49
C ILE A 243 9.71 18.72 -21.82
N PRO A 244 10.22 19.40 -22.89
CA PRO A 244 9.59 19.37 -24.22
C PRO A 244 9.46 17.95 -24.76
N CYS A 245 8.42 17.70 -25.57
CA CYS A 245 8.24 16.43 -26.28
C CYS A 245 9.31 16.28 -27.35
N LYS A 246 10.32 15.48 -27.09
CA LYS A 246 11.49 15.27 -27.96
C LYS A 246 12.11 13.88 -27.84
N TYR A 247 11.63 13.04 -26.91
CA TYR A 247 12.12 11.68 -26.72
C TYR A 247 11.19 10.70 -27.40
N GLU A 248 11.72 9.62 -27.92
CA GLU A 248 10.93 8.65 -28.69
C GLU A 248 10.32 7.57 -27.83
N ASN A 249 11.09 7.07 -26.84
CA ASN A 249 10.62 6.03 -25.95
C ASN A 249 10.85 6.35 -24.48
N LEU A 250 10.01 5.74 -23.65
CA LEU A 250 10.08 5.68 -22.21
C LEU A 250 10.03 4.20 -21.79
N TYR A 251 10.91 3.77 -20.91
CA TYR A 251 10.98 2.38 -20.50
C TYR A 251 9.66 1.93 -19.83
N ASN A 252 8.91 1.05 -20.51
CA ASN A 252 7.63 0.47 -20.03
C ASN A 252 6.64 1.48 -19.44
N GLY A 253 6.64 2.74 -19.90
CA GLY A 253 5.80 3.80 -19.31
C GLY A 253 6.16 4.18 -17.88
N CYS A 254 7.37 3.83 -17.42
CA CYS A 254 7.85 4.19 -16.08
C CYS A 254 8.26 5.65 -16.04
N GLY A 255 7.57 6.47 -15.20
CA GLY A 255 7.95 7.84 -14.91
C GLY A 255 9.25 7.95 -14.08
N PHE A 256 9.49 9.13 -13.56
CA PHE A 256 10.66 9.41 -12.71
C PHE A 256 10.74 8.50 -11.49
N ARG A 257 11.93 7.97 -11.24
CA ARG A 257 12.25 7.19 -10.06
C ARG A 257 13.59 7.65 -9.50
N GLU A 258 13.60 8.00 -8.23
CA GLU A 258 14.79 8.50 -7.52
C GLU A 258 15.46 9.67 -8.24
N GLY A 259 14.66 10.56 -8.85
CA GLY A 259 15.07 11.76 -9.54
C GLY A 259 15.50 11.59 -10.99
N LEU A 260 15.48 10.37 -11.54
CA LEU A 260 15.89 10.06 -12.92
C LEU A 260 14.80 9.30 -13.69
N VAL A 261 14.82 9.46 -15.01
CA VAL A 261 14.01 8.67 -15.93
C VAL A 261 14.86 8.25 -17.13
N GLY A 262 14.67 7.00 -17.55
CA GLY A 262 15.31 6.46 -18.77
C GLY A 262 14.49 6.81 -20.00
N VAL A 263 15.11 7.44 -20.98
CA VAL A 263 14.51 7.84 -22.26
C VAL A 263 15.39 7.45 -23.42
N SER A 264 14.85 7.23 -24.60
CA SER A 264 15.60 7.03 -25.84
C SER A 264 15.38 8.15 -26.84
N VAL A 265 16.34 8.34 -27.76
CA VAL A 265 16.32 9.36 -28.83
C VAL A 265 16.28 8.76 -30.23
N ASP A 266 16.49 7.45 -30.38
CA ASP A 266 16.42 6.72 -31.63
C ASP A 266 15.23 5.75 -31.63
N GLY A 267 14.47 5.68 -32.72
CA GLY A 267 13.16 5.05 -32.87
C GLY A 267 13.12 3.52 -32.84
N GLY A 268 13.97 2.89 -32.07
CA GLY A 268 13.90 1.47 -31.80
C GLY A 268 12.67 1.08 -30.99
N LEU A 269 12.24 -0.18 -31.07
CA LEU A 269 11.14 -0.69 -30.26
C LEU A 269 11.59 -0.85 -28.79
N PRO A 270 10.75 -0.48 -27.80
CA PRO A 270 11.07 -0.67 -26.39
C PRO A 270 11.48 -2.11 -26.10
N GLY A 271 12.69 -2.29 -25.55
CA GLY A 271 13.24 -3.63 -25.26
C GLY A 271 14.05 -4.27 -26.38
N ILE A 272 14.21 -3.61 -27.54
CA ILE A 272 15.25 -3.95 -28.51
C ILE A 272 16.53 -3.26 -28.06
N LEU A 273 17.58 -4.04 -27.94
CA LEU A 273 18.82 -3.71 -27.24
C LEU A 273 19.78 -2.85 -28.07
N ASP A 274 19.37 -2.47 -29.29
CA ASP A 274 20.13 -1.60 -30.19
C ASP A 274 19.81 -0.11 -29.98
N ASP A 275 18.81 0.23 -29.15
CA ASP A 275 18.45 1.61 -28.85
C ASP A 275 19.48 2.30 -27.98
N GLU A 276 19.71 3.58 -28.27
CA GLU A 276 20.49 4.44 -27.38
C GLU A 276 19.61 4.99 -26.27
N TRP A 277 19.77 4.44 -25.08
CA TRP A 277 19.12 4.92 -23.88
C TRP A 277 20.03 5.85 -23.09
N GLY A 278 19.42 6.87 -22.49
CA GLY A 278 20.07 7.79 -21.55
C GLY A 278 19.19 8.07 -20.36
N TYR A 279 19.71 8.73 -19.35
CA TYR A 279 18.94 9.14 -18.19
C TYR A 279 18.97 10.64 -18.03
N ILE A 280 17.79 11.22 -17.78
CA ILE A 280 17.60 12.64 -17.55
C ILE A 280 17.07 12.90 -16.15
N ASP A 281 17.34 14.08 -15.61
CA ASP A 281 16.77 14.58 -14.37
C ASP A 281 15.39 15.26 -14.63
N GLN A 282 14.73 15.68 -13.57
CA GLN A 282 13.42 16.34 -13.60
C GLN A 282 13.43 17.72 -14.29
N ASN A 283 14.59 18.29 -14.60
CA ASN A 283 14.75 19.51 -15.39
C ASN A 283 15.06 19.23 -16.87
N GLY A 284 15.22 17.95 -17.23
CA GLY A 284 15.59 17.52 -18.58
C GLY A 284 17.09 17.57 -18.87
N ASN A 285 17.96 17.74 -17.85
CA ASN A 285 19.41 17.64 -18.00
C ASN A 285 19.81 16.17 -18.15
N ILE A 286 20.71 15.90 -19.11
CA ILE A 286 21.26 14.56 -19.32
C ILE A 286 22.25 14.24 -18.20
N ILE A 287 21.94 13.23 -17.39
CA ILE A 287 22.78 12.77 -16.27
C ILE A 287 23.64 11.58 -16.69
N ILE A 288 23.06 10.64 -17.44
CA ILE A 288 23.81 9.55 -18.08
C ILE A 288 23.62 9.70 -19.58
N PRO A 289 24.72 9.90 -20.34
CA PRO A 289 24.66 10.08 -21.79
C PRO A 289 23.99 8.90 -22.50
N PHE A 290 23.41 9.19 -23.65
CA PHE A 290 22.79 8.18 -24.51
C PHE A 290 23.86 7.24 -25.02
N GLN A 291 23.62 5.95 -24.88
CA GLN A 291 24.53 4.88 -25.31
C GLN A 291 23.79 3.56 -25.43
N THR A 292 24.28 2.68 -26.29
CA THR A 292 23.79 1.31 -26.37
C THR A 292 24.15 0.50 -25.12
N GLY A 293 23.41 -0.55 -24.85
CA GLY A 293 23.56 -1.42 -23.67
C GLY A 293 22.95 -0.88 -22.37
N LEU A 294 22.51 0.39 -22.32
CA LEU A 294 21.59 0.82 -21.28
C LEU A 294 20.19 0.31 -21.59
N THR A 295 19.41 0.02 -20.55
CA THR A 295 18.07 -0.53 -20.70
C THR A 295 16.98 0.51 -20.55
N GLY A 296 17.30 1.71 -20.05
CA GLY A 296 16.32 2.71 -19.61
C GLY A 296 15.55 2.33 -18.36
N ALA A 297 15.82 1.16 -17.76
CA ALA A 297 15.12 0.67 -16.57
C ALA A 297 15.22 1.67 -15.41
N PRO A 298 14.13 1.82 -14.61
CA PRO A 298 14.10 2.82 -13.54
C PRO A 298 15.14 2.52 -12.46
N PHE A 299 15.70 3.57 -11.86
CA PHE A 299 16.51 3.45 -10.67
C PHE A 299 15.67 3.01 -9.48
N SER A 300 16.19 2.08 -8.70
CA SER A 300 15.64 1.67 -7.43
C SER A 300 16.77 1.28 -6.48
N SER A 301 16.73 1.79 -5.25
CA SER A 301 17.80 1.62 -4.25
C SER A 301 19.17 2.12 -4.76
N GLY A 302 19.17 3.18 -5.58
CA GLY A 302 20.36 3.81 -6.14
C GLY A 302 20.96 3.10 -7.35
N LEU A 303 20.36 2.01 -7.81
CA LEU A 303 20.88 1.17 -8.89
C LEU A 303 19.88 1.03 -10.04
N SER A 304 20.41 0.95 -11.25
CA SER A 304 19.76 0.46 -12.46
C SER A 304 20.67 -0.55 -13.13
N MET A 305 20.36 -0.97 -14.34
CA MET A 305 21.04 -2.07 -15.02
C MET A 305 21.50 -1.69 -16.41
N ARG A 306 22.55 -2.37 -16.85
CA ARG A 306 23.06 -2.33 -18.21
C ARG A 306 23.47 -3.71 -18.67
N TYR A 307 23.49 -3.91 -19.98
CA TYR A 307 24.08 -5.09 -20.60
C TYR A 307 25.45 -4.75 -21.19
N ARG A 308 26.32 -5.77 -21.33
CA ARG A 308 27.60 -5.64 -22.04
C ARG A 308 27.34 -5.61 -23.55
N THR A 309 27.94 -4.61 -24.20
CA THR A 309 27.94 -4.48 -25.65
C THR A 309 29.34 -4.72 -26.21
N ASP A 310 29.41 -5.11 -27.46
CA ASP A 310 30.67 -5.16 -28.23
C ASP A 310 31.13 -3.74 -28.58
N LYS A 311 32.27 -3.63 -29.31
CA LYS A 311 32.84 -2.34 -29.76
C LYS A 311 31.96 -1.56 -30.74
N ASN A 312 30.97 -2.21 -31.34
CA ASN A 312 30.03 -1.61 -32.29
C ASN A 312 28.67 -1.27 -31.62
N GLY A 313 28.54 -1.54 -30.29
CA GLY A 313 27.34 -1.30 -29.53
C GLY A 313 26.34 -2.46 -29.53
N PHE A 314 26.61 -3.58 -30.21
CA PHE A 314 25.74 -4.74 -30.19
C PHE A 314 25.89 -5.52 -28.90
N LEU A 315 24.77 -6.05 -28.41
CA LEU A 315 24.79 -6.91 -27.23
C LEU A 315 25.63 -8.15 -27.43
N ILE A 316 26.38 -8.50 -26.41
CA ILE A 316 27.07 -9.78 -26.34
C ILE A 316 26.08 -10.81 -25.78
N ILE A 317 25.64 -11.71 -26.62
CA ILE A 317 24.72 -12.80 -26.29
C ILE A 317 25.49 -14.13 -26.38
N HIS A 318 25.44 -14.89 -25.29
CA HIS A 318 25.99 -16.25 -25.21
C HIS A 318 24.84 -17.26 -25.21
N GLU A 319 24.59 -17.92 -26.34
CA GLU A 319 23.49 -18.89 -26.51
C GLU A 319 22.13 -18.29 -26.09
N THR A 320 21.77 -18.42 -24.80
CA THR A 320 20.49 -17.97 -24.23
C THR A 320 20.66 -16.91 -23.13
N ALA A 321 21.88 -16.45 -22.86
CA ALA A 321 22.20 -15.52 -21.80
C ALA A 321 22.95 -14.28 -22.32
N CYS A 322 22.76 -13.15 -21.66
CA CYS A 322 23.51 -11.92 -21.85
C CYS A 322 24.43 -11.69 -20.65
N GLU A 323 25.40 -10.80 -20.79
CA GLU A 323 26.16 -10.29 -19.65
C GLU A 323 25.56 -8.98 -19.14
N GLY A 324 25.04 -8.99 -17.93
CA GLY A 324 24.46 -7.82 -17.27
C GLY A 324 25.30 -7.31 -16.12
N ALA A 325 25.18 -6.03 -15.79
CA ALA A 325 25.78 -5.40 -14.62
C ALA A 325 24.86 -4.32 -14.06
N PHE A 326 25.04 -3.95 -12.80
CA PHE A 326 24.38 -2.79 -12.21
C PHE A 326 25.19 -1.52 -12.38
N ILE A 327 24.50 -0.39 -12.47
CA ILE A 327 25.08 0.95 -12.55
C ILE A 327 24.51 1.86 -11.47
N TYR A 328 25.36 2.77 -10.97
CA TYR A 328 24.93 3.89 -10.12
C TYR A 328 24.29 5.02 -10.94
N LYS A 329 23.62 5.95 -10.25
CA LYS A 329 22.98 7.14 -10.86
C LYS A 329 23.94 8.06 -11.64
N ASN A 330 25.22 7.95 -11.43
CA ASN A 330 26.24 8.68 -12.20
C ASN A 330 26.75 7.90 -13.43
N GLY A 331 26.12 6.79 -13.78
CA GLY A 331 26.47 5.94 -14.90
C GLY A 331 27.67 5.01 -14.65
N LYS A 332 28.35 5.12 -13.51
CA LYS A 332 29.46 4.21 -13.19
C LYS A 332 28.93 2.81 -12.88
N GLN A 333 29.66 1.81 -13.36
CA GLN A 333 29.35 0.42 -13.07
C GLN A 333 29.50 0.13 -11.57
N ALA A 334 28.52 -0.56 -11.00
CA ALA A 334 28.46 -0.88 -9.59
C ALA A 334 28.93 -2.30 -9.28
N THR A 335 28.76 -3.23 -10.24
CA THR A 335 29.16 -4.65 -10.11
C THR A 335 29.94 -5.07 -11.34
N ASP A 336 30.69 -6.15 -11.24
CA ASP A 336 31.20 -6.85 -12.41
C ASP A 336 30.04 -7.37 -13.27
N PHE A 337 30.31 -7.67 -14.53
CA PHE A 337 29.35 -8.33 -15.41
C PHE A 337 29.13 -9.78 -14.95
N PHE A 338 27.89 -10.23 -14.98
CA PHE A 338 27.49 -11.60 -14.69
C PHE A 338 26.58 -12.13 -15.79
N GLU A 339 26.66 -13.43 -16.03
CA GLU A 339 25.87 -14.12 -17.03
C GLU A 339 24.41 -14.26 -16.54
N THR A 340 23.43 -13.82 -17.35
CA THR A 340 22.03 -13.84 -16.98
C THR A 340 21.12 -13.94 -18.20
N GLN A 341 20.01 -14.67 -18.09
CA GLN A 341 18.95 -14.65 -19.11
C GLN A 341 18.06 -13.41 -19.00
N ASN A 342 17.86 -12.93 -17.78
CA ASN A 342 17.04 -11.74 -17.52
C ASN A 342 17.45 -11.12 -16.20
N ILE A 343 17.42 -9.78 -16.17
CA ILE A 343 17.58 -9.00 -14.96
C ILE A 343 16.32 -8.16 -14.81
N GLU A 344 15.56 -8.41 -13.75
CA GLU A 344 14.51 -7.48 -13.34
C GLU A 344 15.13 -6.28 -12.64
N GLY A 345 14.44 -5.14 -12.63
CA GLY A 345 14.90 -3.98 -11.87
C GLY A 345 14.85 -4.23 -10.36
N PHE A 346 15.64 -3.46 -9.61
CA PHE A 346 15.58 -3.50 -8.14
C PHE A 346 14.19 -3.12 -7.64
N ARG A 347 13.72 -3.87 -6.66
CA ARG A 347 12.50 -3.57 -5.91
C ARG A 347 12.79 -3.76 -4.42
N LYS A 348 12.57 -2.71 -3.63
CA LYS A 348 12.80 -2.77 -2.17
C LYS A 348 14.18 -3.32 -1.77
N GLY A 349 15.24 -2.90 -2.51
CA GLY A 349 16.62 -3.26 -2.23
C GLY A 349 17.11 -4.59 -2.78
N TYR A 350 16.27 -5.32 -3.53
CA TYR A 350 16.61 -6.63 -4.10
C TYR A 350 16.23 -6.72 -5.57
N CYS A 351 16.96 -7.55 -6.30
CA CYS A 351 16.73 -7.82 -7.72
C CYS A 351 16.70 -9.33 -7.97
N THR A 352 15.72 -9.81 -8.73
CA THR A 352 15.68 -11.19 -9.20
C THR A 352 16.59 -11.34 -10.41
N ILE A 353 17.44 -12.36 -10.37
CA ILE A 353 18.34 -12.73 -11.46
C ILE A 353 18.03 -14.15 -11.91
N LYS A 354 17.97 -14.35 -13.22
CA LYS A 354 17.84 -15.68 -13.83
C LYS A 354 19.18 -16.08 -14.43
N ASP A 355 19.76 -17.18 -13.97
CA ASP A 355 21.02 -17.71 -14.50
C ASP A 355 20.84 -18.33 -15.91
N LYS A 356 21.94 -18.75 -16.53
CA LYS A 356 21.96 -19.36 -17.87
C LYS A 356 21.14 -20.65 -17.99
N ASN A 357 20.87 -21.35 -16.88
CA ASN A 357 20.06 -22.56 -16.84
C ASN A 357 18.58 -22.27 -16.60
N GLY A 358 18.19 -21.00 -16.46
CA GLY A 358 16.83 -20.57 -16.21
C GLY A 358 16.42 -20.61 -14.73
N TRP A 359 17.36 -20.85 -13.81
CA TRP A 359 17.09 -20.81 -12.37
C TRP A 359 17.17 -19.39 -11.83
N GLU A 360 16.24 -19.06 -10.95
CA GLU A 360 16.14 -17.71 -10.35
C GLU A 360 16.76 -17.67 -8.96
N GLY A 361 17.41 -16.55 -8.70
CA GLY A 361 18.03 -16.16 -7.44
C GLY A 361 17.72 -14.70 -7.08
N LEU A 362 18.11 -14.28 -5.91
CA LEU A 362 17.91 -12.91 -5.41
C LEU A 362 19.24 -12.30 -5.00
N VAL A 363 19.53 -11.10 -5.50
CA VAL A 363 20.71 -10.31 -5.12
C VAL A 363 20.31 -9.03 -4.41
N ASN A 364 21.15 -8.58 -3.49
CA ASN A 364 21.01 -7.28 -2.82
C ASN A 364 21.69 -6.15 -3.62
N THR A 365 21.61 -4.91 -3.11
CA THR A 365 22.22 -3.72 -3.76
C THR A 365 23.75 -3.74 -3.80
N ARG A 366 24.42 -4.68 -3.15
CA ARG A 366 25.87 -4.89 -3.24
C ARG A 366 26.25 -5.93 -4.31
N GLY A 367 25.26 -6.51 -5.01
CA GLY A 367 25.48 -7.60 -5.95
C GLY A 367 25.69 -8.97 -5.29
N GLU A 368 25.46 -9.07 -3.99
CA GLU A 368 25.61 -10.32 -3.24
C GLU A 368 24.33 -11.15 -3.32
N PHE A 369 24.48 -12.43 -3.63
CA PHE A 369 23.33 -13.37 -3.59
C PHE A 369 22.87 -13.60 -2.16
N THR A 370 21.67 -13.17 -1.84
CA THR A 370 20.98 -13.55 -0.61
C THR A 370 20.21 -14.87 -0.79
N ILE A 371 19.76 -15.14 -2.03
CA ILE A 371 19.17 -16.41 -2.42
C ILE A 371 19.89 -16.88 -3.70
N PRO A 372 20.58 -18.03 -3.70
CA PRO A 372 21.25 -18.53 -4.89
C PRO A 372 20.26 -18.96 -5.97
N CYS A 373 20.70 -18.96 -7.25
CA CYS A 373 19.88 -19.43 -8.39
C CYS A 373 19.63 -20.92 -8.28
N LYS A 374 18.48 -21.31 -7.73
CA LYS A 374 18.04 -22.68 -7.53
C LYS A 374 16.51 -22.87 -7.56
N TYR A 375 15.77 -21.79 -7.70
CA TYR A 375 14.31 -21.81 -7.78
C TYR A 375 13.85 -21.65 -9.23
N SER A 376 12.75 -22.28 -9.57
CA SER A 376 12.12 -22.10 -10.89
C SER A 376 11.38 -20.79 -11.01
N PHE A 377 11.11 -20.15 -9.87
CA PHE A 377 10.37 -18.89 -9.80
C PHE A 377 10.66 -18.14 -8.51
N ILE A 378 10.91 -16.83 -8.65
CA ILE A 378 11.03 -15.89 -7.53
C ILE A 378 10.21 -14.63 -7.86
N ALA A 379 9.20 -14.31 -7.03
CA ALA A 379 8.47 -13.05 -7.13
C ALA A 379 8.90 -12.08 -6.03
N ASN A 380 9.58 -11.02 -6.44
CA ASN A 380 10.07 -9.97 -5.58
C ASN A 380 9.26 -8.68 -5.78
N GLY A 381 8.91 -7.99 -4.69
CA GLY A 381 8.29 -6.66 -4.77
C GLY A 381 6.91 -6.53 -4.14
N PHE A 382 6.28 -7.62 -3.75
CA PHE A 382 4.96 -7.60 -3.11
C PHE A 382 5.04 -7.40 -1.59
N ASP A 383 6.02 -8.01 -0.92
CA ASP A 383 6.25 -7.90 0.51
C ASP A 383 7.61 -7.23 0.80
N ASP A 384 7.74 -6.53 1.93
CA ASP A 384 8.99 -5.83 2.29
C ASP A 384 10.05 -6.80 2.81
N LYS A 385 9.66 -7.84 3.51
CA LYS A 385 10.54 -8.78 4.22
C LYS A 385 10.71 -10.10 3.50
N TYR A 386 9.62 -10.62 2.93
CA TYR A 386 9.57 -11.94 2.32
C TYR A 386 9.56 -11.88 0.80
N VAL A 387 10.03 -12.96 0.20
CA VAL A 387 9.96 -13.19 -1.24
C VAL A 387 9.31 -14.55 -1.49
N LEU A 388 8.41 -14.60 -2.46
CA LEU A 388 7.82 -15.86 -2.92
C LEU A 388 8.87 -16.66 -3.67
N ILE A 389 9.05 -17.91 -3.31
CA ILE A 389 9.94 -18.89 -3.97
C ILE A 389 9.15 -20.07 -4.50
N GLY A 390 9.46 -20.53 -5.71
CA GLY A 390 8.79 -21.65 -6.36
C GLY A 390 9.76 -22.71 -6.85
N ILE A 391 9.40 -23.97 -6.64
CA ILE A 391 10.11 -25.13 -7.20
C ILE A 391 9.11 -26.27 -7.41
N ASN A 392 9.20 -26.96 -8.57
CA ASN A 392 8.31 -28.08 -8.91
C ASN A 392 6.81 -27.75 -8.79
N ASN A 393 6.42 -26.54 -9.21
CA ASN A 393 5.05 -26.01 -9.12
C ASN A 393 4.49 -25.96 -7.67
N LYS A 394 5.38 -25.92 -6.68
CA LYS A 394 5.05 -25.64 -5.30
C LYS A 394 5.75 -24.37 -4.85
N TYR A 395 5.07 -23.61 -4.01
CA TYR A 395 5.46 -22.27 -3.61
C TYR A 395 5.57 -22.16 -2.09
N GLY A 396 6.41 -21.27 -1.67
CA GLY A 396 6.67 -20.94 -0.26
C GLY A 396 7.33 -19.58 -0.15
N PHE A 397 7.85 -19.24 1.00
CA PHE A 397 8.44 -17.93 1.25
C PHE A 397 9.82 -18.05 1.88
N ALA A 398 10.72 -17.17 1.47
CA ALA A 398 12.03 -16.97 2.09
C ALA A 398 12.20 -15.52 2.56
N ASP A 399 12.96 -15.34 3.61
CA ASP A 399 13.41 -14.02 4.06
C ASP A 399 14.41 -13.45 3.03
N LYS A 400 14.17 -12.25 2.54
CA LYS A 400 14.97 -11.63 1.47
C LYS A 400 16.43 -11.38 1.87
N ALA A 401 16.66 -11.01 3.13
CA ALA A 401 17.97 -10.61 3.60
C ALA A 401 18.88 -11.81 3.87
N THR A 402 18.30 -12.88 4.41
CA THR A 402 19.05 -14.06 4.87
C THR A 402 18.97 -15.26 3.94
N GLY A 403 17.97 -15.28 3.03
CA GLY A 403 17.66 -16.42 2.19
C GLY A 403 17.09 -17.62 2.96
N GLN A 404 16.78 -17.46 4.27
CA GLN A 404 16.21 -18.51 5.08
C GLN A 404 14.78 -18.81 4.62
N ILE A 405 14.46 -20.08 4.42
CA ILE A 405 13.10 -20.52 4.11
C ILE A 405 12.25 -20.36 5.37
N VAL A 406 11.22 -19.52 5.28
CA VAL A 406 10.24 -19.26 6.34
C VAL A 406 9.04 -20.19 6.17
N ILE A 407 8.56 -20.31 4.95
CA ILE A 407 7.51 -21.24 4.56
C ILE A 407 8.05 -22.14 3.46
N PRO A 408 8.14 -23.46 3.70
CA PRO A 408 8.64 -24.38 2.67
C PRO A 408 7.75 -24.38 1.42
N PRO A 409 8.32 -24.62 0.22
CA PRO A 409 7.55 -24.65 -1.03
C PRO A 409 6.71 -25.92 -1.15
N ILE A 410 5.57 -25.93 -0.45
CA ILE A 410 4.62 -27.05 -0.37
C ILE A 410 3.22 -26.71 -0.84
N TYR A 411 2.93 -25.41 -1.02
CA TYR A 411 1.60 -24.92 -1.43
C TYR A 411 1.51 -24.76 -2.95
N GLU A 412 0.30 -24.87 -3.45
CA GLU A 412 -0.06 -24.38 -4.78
C GLU A 412 -0.48 -22.92 -4.63
N ILE A 413 -0.06 -22.06 -5.54
CA ILE A 413 -0.46 -20.64 -5.54
C ILE A 413 -0.90 -20.32 -6.97
N ASP A 414 -2.12 -19.79 -7.09
CA ASP A 414 -2.57 -19.14 -8.31
C ASP A 414 -2.15 -17.65 -8.25
N TYR A 415 -2.33 -16.89 -9.32
CA TYR A 415 -1.80 -15.55 -9.52
C TYR A 415 -2.31 -14.46 -8.54
N SER A 416 -3.15 -14.79 -7.56
CA SER A 416 -3.88 -13.85 -6.71
C SER A 416 -3.35 -13.67 -5.28
N GLY A 417 -2.25 -14.30 -4.88
CA GLY A 417 -1.84 -14.22 -3.47
C GLY A 417 -0.32 -14.23 -3.29
N TRP A 418 0.32 -13.07 -3.41
CA TRP A 418 1.78 -12.96 -3.42
C TRP A 418 2.36 -12.21 -2.22
N SER A 419 1.48 -11.66 -1.35
CA SER A 419 1.88 -10.93 -0.15
C SER A 419 1.00 -11.28 1.05
N PHE A 420 1.56 -11.07 2.25
CA PHE A 420 0.78 -11.16 3.48
C PHE A 420 -0.02 -9.87 3.67
N ASN A 421 -1.32 -9.93 3.41
CA ASN A 421 -2.22 -8.84 3.70
C ASN A 421 -2.89 -9.06 5.05
N GLU A 422 -2.77 -8.06 5.92
CA GLU A 422 -3.22 -8.15 7.32
C GLU A 422 -2.64 -9.37 8.08
N GLY A 423 -1.41 -9.81 7.69
CA GLY A 423 -0.71 -10.94 8.30
C GLY A 423 -1.18 -12.33 7.86
N LEU A 424 -2.05 -12.42 6.86
CA LEU A 424 -2.56 -13.65 6.28
C LEU A 424 -2.33 -13.69 4.77
N ILE A 425 -2.15 -14.90 4.22
CA ILE A 425 -2.04 -15.12 2.79
C ILE A 425 -2.90 -16.31 2.39
N PRO A 426 -3.67 -16.22 1.28
CA PRO A 426 -4.37 -17.36 0.73
C PRO A 426 -3.38 -18.31 0.07
N VAL A 427 -3.47 -19.59 0.39
CA VAL A 427 -2.67 -20.65 -0.24
C VAL A 427 -3.54 -21.84 -0.54
N LYS A 428 -3.19 -22.60 -1.59
CA LYS A 428 -3.92 -23.78 -2.00
C LYS A 428 -3.18 -25.05 -1.59
N LYS A 429 -3.90 -26.00 -1.04
CA LYS A 429 -3.42 -27.33 -0.70
C LYS A 429 -4.50 -28.37 -0.99
N ASP A 430 -4.11 -29.44 -1.66
CA ASP A 430 -5.02 -30.54 -2.02
C ASP A 430 -6.29 -30.06 -2.77
N GLY A 431 -6.10 -29.04 -3.65
CA GLY A 431 -7.16 -28.48 -4.50
C GLY A 431 -8.10 -27.49 -3.79
N LYS A 432 -7.87 -27.14 -2.51
CA LYS A 432 -8.67 -26.17 -1.76
C LYS A 432 -7.81 -25.04 -1.22
N TYR A 433 -8.41 -23.85 -1.11
CA TYR A 433 -7.80 -22.68 -0.50
C TYR A 433 -8.11 -22.60 0.99
N GLY A 434 -7.13 -22.12 1.74
CA GLY A 434 -7.19 -21.71 3.13
C GLY A 434 -6.21 -20.57 3.36
N TYR A 435 -6.06 -20.12 4.59
CA TYR A 435 -5.15 -19.02 4.92
C TYR A 435 -4.14 -19.43 5.97
N ILE A 436 -2.90 -19.05 5.72
CA ILE A 436 -1.79 -19.23 6.66
C ILE A 436 -1.23 -17.87 7.08
N ASN A 437 -0.55 -17.84 8.24
CA ASN A 437 0.20 -16.69 8.70
C ASN A 437 1.69 -16.80 8.32
N GLU A 438 2.48 -15.77 8.64
CA GLU A 438 3.93 -15.71 8.41
C GLU A 438 4.74 -16.83 9.10
N HIS A 439 4.15 -17.53 10.07
CA HIS A 439 4.76 -18.66 10.78
C HIS A 439 4.35 -20.02 10.23
N ASN A 440 3.72 -20.04 9.04
CA ASN A 440 3.18 -21.26 8.41
C ASN A 440 2.11 -21.97 9.26
N GLN A 441 1.39 -21.23 10.12
CA GLN A 441 0.27 -21.76 10.86
C GLN A 441 -1.02 -21.59 10.04
N ILE A 442 -1.79 -22.65 9.95
CA ILE A 442 -3.11 -22.62 9.32
C ILE A 442 -4.05 -21.83 10.24
N VAL A 443 -4.50 -20.66 9.78
CA VAL A 443 -5.46 -19.80 10.50
C VAL A 443 -6.87 -20.10 10.05
N ILE A 444 -7.07 -20.28 8.74
CA ILE A 444 -8.35 -20.65 8.16
C ILE A 444 -8.18 -21.92 7.35
N SER A 445 -9.00 -22.92 7.64
CA SER A 445 -8.91 -24.27 7.07
C SER A 445 -9.13 -24.27 5.55
N PHE A 446 -8.58 -25.27 4.86
CA PHE A 446 -8.66 -25.45 3.41
C PHE A 446 -10.04 -25.95 2.98
N ASN A 447 -11.01 -25.02 2.86
CA ASN A 447 -12.41 -25.33 2.58
C ASN A 447 -12.96 -24.62 1.34
N TYR A 448 -12.22 -23.70 0.73
CA TYR A 448 -12.70 -22.85 -0.36
C TYR A 448 -12.23 -23.34 -1.72
N ASP A 449 -13.05 -23.08 -2.74
CA ASP A 449 -12.70 -23.36 -4.15
C ASP A 449 -11.77 -22.28 -4.69
N ASP A 450 -11.96 -21.03 -4.21
CA ASP A 450 -11.13 -19.87 -4.51
C ASP A 450 -11.06 -18.95 -3.29
N ALA A 451 -9.97 -18.16 -3.16
CA ALA A 451 -9.76 -17.24 -2.03
C ALA A 451 -8.87 -16.07 -2.46
N PHE A 452 -9.24 -14.88 -2.03
CA PHE A 452 -8.59 -13.63 -2.34
C PHE A 452 -7.88 -13.06 -1.10
N GLU A 453 -7.15 -11.96 -1.27
CA GLU A 453 -6.41 -11.31 -0.18
C GLU A 453 -7.36 -10.67 0.84
N PHE A 454 -6.87 -10.53 2.08
CA PHE A 454 -7.59 -9.78 3.10
C PHE A 454 -7.55 -8.29 2.80
N SER A 455 -8.68 -7.63 2.91
CA SER A 455 -8.82 -6.19 2.86
C SER A 455 -9.84 -5.72 3.87
N GLU A 456 -9.44 -4.81 4.74
CA GLU A 456 -10.27 -4.20 5.78
C GLU A 456 -11.00 -5.20 6.70
N GLY A 457 -10.34 -6.31 7.01
CA GLY A 457 -10.80 -7.34 7.94
C GLY A 457 -11.55 -8.50 7.31
N PHE A 458 -11.81 -8.46 6.01
CA PHE A 458 -12.51 -9.51 5.27
C PHE A 458 -11.70 -9.97 4.04
N ALA A 459 -11.91 -11.21 3.63
CA ALA A 459 -11.46 -11.71 2.35
C ALA A 459 -12.65 -12.28 1.56
N VAL A 460 -12.62 -12.09 0.24
CA VAL A 460 -13.57 -12.75 -0.66
C VAL A 460 -13.16 -14.19 -0.81
N VAL A 461 -14.09 -15.11 -0.73
CA VAL A 461 -13.89 -16.54 -0.90
C VAL A 461 -14.99 -17.13 -1.77
N GLN A 462 -14.70 -18.26 -2.42
CA GLN A 462 -15.68 -18.97 -3.19
C GLN A 462 -15.88 -20.40 -2.66
N ARG A 463 -17.12 -20.85 -2.55
CA ARG A 463 -17.48 -22.24 -2.20
C ARG A 463 -18.67 -22.71 -3.04
N TYR A 464 -18.51 -23.85 -3.71
CA TYR A 464 -19.55 -24.43 -4.60
C TYR A 464 -20.05 -23.43 -5.66
N GLY A 465 -19.13 -22.64 -6.24
CA GLY A 465 -19.42 -21.64 -7.27
C GLY A 465 -20.10 -20.36 -6.75
N LYS A 466 -20.29 -20.21 -5.43
CA LYS A 466 -20.87 -19.00 -4.82
C LYS A 466 -19.80 -18.19 -4.13
N TYR A 467 -19.89 -16.88 -4.25
CA TYR A 467 -19.04 -15.94 -3.53
C TYR A 467 -19.56 -15.68 -2.12
N GLY A 468 -18.65 -15.44 -1.19
CA GLY A 468 -18.91 -15.07 0.19
C GLY A 468 -17.73 -14.30 0.77
N TYR A 469 -17.88 -13.83 1.99
CA TYR A 469 -16.79 -13.24 2.77
C TYR A 469 -16.38 -14.17 3.90
N VAL A 470 -15.12 -14.12 4.27
CA VAL A 470 -14.56 -14.73 5.48
C VAL A 470 -13.84 -13.67 6.31
N ASP A 471 -14.01 -13.67 7.64
CA ASP A 471 -13.24 -12.83 8.55
C ASP A 471 -11.91 -13.50 8.95
N ARG A 472 -11.08 -12.76 9.67
CA ARG A 472 -9.76 -13.23 10.12
C ARG A 472 -9.81 -14.42 11.10
N PHE A 473 -10.97 -14.72 11.67
CA PHE A 473 -11.19 -15.83 12.60
C PHE A 473 -11.76 -17.08 11.92
N GLY A 474 -12.05 -16.98 10.62
CA GLY A 474 -12.59 -18.07 9.82
C GLY A 474 -14.11 -18.18 9.83
N HIS A 475 -14.83 -17.16 10.36
CA HIS A 475 -16.30 -17.11 10.21
C HIS A 475 -16.62 -16.65 8.80
N ASP A 476 -17.42 -17.41 8.10
CA ASP A 476 -17.79 -17.12 6.72
C ASP A 476 -19.30 -16.91 6.54
N THR A 477 -19.65 -16.33 5.40
CA THR A 477 -21.04 -15.99 5.03
C THR A 477 -21.80 -17.13 4.34
N PHE A 478 -21.29 -18.34 4.34
CA PHE A 478 -21.95 -19.50 3.70
C PHE A 478 -22.93 -20.24 4.63
N ASN A 479 -22.89 -19.96 5.92
CA ASN A 479 -23.75 -20.62 6.93
C ASN A 479 -25.12 -19.98 7.10
#